data_38da50639d556b55cb6e94e0222a3a4f
#
_entry.id   38da50639d556b55cb6e94e0222a3a4f
#
_cell.length_a   1.000
_cell.length_b   1.000
_cell.length_c   1.000
_cell.angle_alpha   90.00
_cell.angle_beta   90.00
_cell.angle_gamma   90.00
#
_symmetry.space_group_name_H-M   'P 1'
#
loop_
_entity.id
_entity.type
_entity.pdbx_description
1 polymer ?
#
loop_
_entity_poly.entity_id
_entity_poly.type
_entity_poly.pdbx_seq_one_letter_code
_entity_poly.pdbx_strand_id
1 'polypeptide(L)'
;MAMSNNTPSTQDILHWLIQWGEDHDAVRAMLLTSSKANPNASVDIFSDYDVVLVVPDIHPFYEDRTWLLDFGEVLVVYWDPIYPMPGYGIEQFANVIQYADGLKIDFTLWPVELFRQIAQAPVLPADLDIGYTVLLDKDHLTDGMRAPTHTAYIPTPPTNETYQKVVEDFFSDAPYVAKCLWRDELLPAKWCLDYDMKHLFLRPMLEWRMEIDHRWSVPAGNLGKGLKKRLPPEIWAQLEDTYAGAAIADNWEALYRTLTLFRRVAMDVADHLSYAYPLDLDQRVTAYVQEMQHLEPGGVNRRPIR
;
A
#
# COMPACT_ATOMS: atom_id res chain seq x y z
N MET A 1 26.18 7.40 -33.53
CA MET A 1 26.56 6.09 -33.02
C MET A 1 25.33 5.54 -32.30
N ALA A 2 24.75 4.46 -32.84
CA ALA A 2 23.62 3.82 -32.20
C ALA A 2 24.11 3.18 -30.88
N MET A 3 23.57 3.62 -29.73
CA MET A 3 23.77 2.94 -28.49
C MET A 3 23.19 1.53 -28.62
N SER A 4 23.99 0.51 -28.35
CA SER A 4 23.51 -0.86 -28.31
C SER A 4 22.51 -0.97 -27.14
N ASN A 5 21.23 -1.14 -27.47
CA ASN A 5 20.14 -1.38 -26.53
C ASN A 5 20.30 -2.77 -25.88
N ASN A 6 21.30 -2.96 -25.05
CA ASN A 6 21.35 -4.14 -24.20
C ASN A 6 20.96 -3.68 -22.77
N THR A 7 19.67 -3.64 -22.50
CA THR A 7 19.18 -3.48 -21.11
C THR A 7 19.75 -4.62 -20.28
N PRO A 8 20.45 -4.36 -19.16
CA PRO A 8 21.04 -5.42 -18.35
C PRO A 8 19.95 -6.41 -17.89
N SER A 9 20.28 -7.69 -17.88
CA SER A 9 19.37 -8.71 -17.36
C SER A 9 19.25 -8.61 -15.84
N THR A 10 18.22 -9.22 -15.26
CA THR A 10 18.10 -9.32 -13.79
C THR A 10 19.35 -9.96 -13.18
N GLN A 11 19.95 -10.94 -13.83
CA GLN A 11 21.17 -11.57 -13.33
C GLN A 11 22.39 -10.63 -13.33
N ASP A 12 22.49 -9.79 -14.35
CA ASP A 12 23.56 -8.78 -14.44
C ASP A 12 23.45 -7.75 -13.29
N ILE A 13 22.22 -7.29 -13.01
CA ILE A 13 21.99 -6.36 -11.89
C ILE A 13 22.28 -7.00 -10.54
N LEU A 14 21.84 -8.24 -10.31
CA LEU A 14 22.15 -8.93 -9.06
C LEU A 14 23.65 -9.19 -8.88
N HIS A 15 24.34 -9.59 -9.96
CA HIS A 15 25.79 -9.75 -9.92
C HIS A 15 26.51 -8.42 -9.58
N TRP A 16 26.06 -7.32 -10.17
CA TRP A 16 26.60 -6.02 -9.88
C TRP A 16 26.37 -5.58 -8.41
N LEU A 17 25.17 -5.78 -7.87
CA LEU A 17 24.87 -5.52 -6.46
C LEU A 17 25.78 -6.33 -5.53
N ILE A 18 25.94 -7.63 -5.81
CA ILE A 18 26.81 -8.52 -5.01
C ILE A 18 28.25 -8.04 -5.07
N GLN A 19 28.79 -7.76 -6.26
CA GLN A 19 30.17 -7.30 -6.41
C GLN A 19 30.40 -5.96 -5.67
N TRP A 20 29.45 -5.01 -5.83
CA TRP A 20 29.50 -3.75 -5.10
C TRP A 20 29.52 -3.98 -3.58
N GLY A 21 28.68 -4.87 -3.08
CA GLY A 21 28.65 -5.20 -1.65
C GLY A 21 29.95 -5.88 -1.17
N GLU A 22 30.56 -6.74 -2.00
CA GLU A 22 31.85 -7.38 -1.70
C GLU A 22 32.98 -6.34 -1.58
N ASP A 23 33.00 -5.35 -2.47
CA ASP A 23 34.00 -4.30 -2.53
C ASP A 23 33.86 -3.25 -1.42
N HIS A 24 32.70 -3.20 -0.75
CA HIS A 24 32.42 -2.25 0.35
C HIS A 24 32.47 -2.95 1.71
N ASP A 25 33.57 -2.76 2.45
CA ASP A 25 33.78 -3.39 3.77
C ASP A 25 32.67 -3.06 4.78
N ALA A 26 32.07 -1.89 4.69
CA ALA A 26 30.93 -1.50 5.54
C ALA A 26 29.66 -2.32 5.29
N VAL A 27 29.49 -2.96 4.13
CA VAL A 27 28.35 -3.84 3.87
C VAL A 27 28.66 -5.23 4.43
N ARG A 28 27.89 -5.66 5.44
CA ARG A 28 28.09 -6.94 6.14
C ARG A 28 27.17 -8.03 5.61
N ALA A 29 25.96 -7.67 5.25
CA ALA A 29 25.05 -8.56 4.53
C ALA A 29 24.18 -7.75 3.55
N MET A 30 23.61 -8.44 2.56
CA MET A 30 22.71 -7.87 1.58
C MET A 30 21.60 -8.87 1.26
N LEU A 31 20.35 -8.40 1.29
CA LEU A 31 19.20 -9.22 0.93
C LEU A 31 18.41 -8.54 -0.19
N LEU A 32 17.99 -9.32 -1.17
CA LEU A 32 16.91 -8.94 -2.09
C LEU A 32 15.59 -9.31 -1.43
N THR A 33 14.60 -8.44 -1.48
CA THR A 33 13.30 -8.66 -0.84
C THR A 33 12.14 -8.43 -1.82
N SER A 34 10.91 -8.47 -1.32
CA SER A 34 9.70 -8.10 -2.05
C SER A 34 9.44 -8.96 -3.31
N SER A 35 8.95 -8.32 -4.40
CA SER A 35 8.42 -9.04 -5.57
C SER A 35 9.46 -9.91 -6.28
N LYS A 36 10.70 -9.47 -6.39
CA LYS A 36 11.77 -10.22 -7.07
C LYS A 36 12.30 -11.40 -6.23
N ALA A 37 12.04 -11.41 -4.93
CA ALA A 37 12.39 -12.51 -4.04
C ALA A 37 11.19 -13.45 -3.75
N ASN A 38 9.98 -13.09 -4.19
CA ASN A 38 8.77 -13.88 -3.94
C ASN A 38 8.43 -14.73 -5.17
N PRO A 39 8.46 -16.08 -5.08
CA PRO A 39 8.16 -16.97 -6.21
C PRO A 39 6.71 -16.87 -6.70
N ASN A 40 5.81 -16.31 -5.89
CA ASN A 40 4.39 -16.14 -6.21
C ASN A 40 4.06 -14.77 -6.80
N ALA A 41 5.03 -13.84 -6.87
CA ALA A 41 4.81 -12.51 -7.40
C ALA A 41 4.94 -12.49 -8.94
N SER A 42 4.15 -11.62 -9.56
CA SER A 42 4.33 -11.29 -10.98
C SER A 42 5.40 -10.20 -11.11
N VAL A 43 6.48 -10.50 -11.81
CA VAL A 43 7.58 -9.56 -12.07
C VAL A 43 7.50 -9.13 -13.54
N ASP A 44 7.72 -7.84 -13.78
CA ASP A 44 7.78 -7.24 -15.12
C ASP A 44 8.96 -6.25 -15.24
N ILE A 45 9.04 -5.55 -16.37
CA ILE A 45 10.14 -4.60 -16.67
C ILE A 45 10.17 -3.37 -15.74
N PHE A 46 9.08 -3.11 -15.01
CA PHE A 46 8.97 -2.01 -14.05
C PHE A 46 9.09 -2.49 -12.58
N SER A 47 9.38 -3.78 -12.38
CA SER A 47 9.55 -4.31 -11.03
C SER A 47 10.87 -3.85 -10.44
N ASP A 48 10.80 -3.21 -9.28
CA ASP A 48 11.91 -2.65 -8.53
C ASP A 48 12.85 -3.72 -7.99
N TYR A 49 14.05 -3.32 -7.59
CA TYR A 49 14.94 -4.13 -6.76
C TYR A 49 14.88 -3.58 -5.33
N ASP A 50 14.20 -4.29 -4.45
CA ASP A 50 14.11 -3.96 -3.02
C ASP A 50 15.30 -4.62 -2.31
N VAL A 51 16.28 -3.81 -1.90
CA VAL A 51 17.56 -4.30 -1.36
C VAL A 51 17.75 -3.81 0.07
N VAL A 52 17.90 -4.76 1.00
CA VAL A 52 18.31 -4.47 2.37
C VAL A 52 19.84 -4.52 2.45
N LEU A 53 20.47 -3.43 2.87
CA LEU A 53 21.89 -3.34 3.20
C LEU A 53 22.05 -3.41 4.71
N VAL A 54 22.80 -4.40 5.18
CA VAL A 54 23.15 -4.54 6.60
C VAL A 54 24.54 -3.98 6.83
N VAL A 55 24.63 -2.91 7.63
CA VAL A 55 25.86 -2.15 7.86
C VAL A 55 26.12 -1.97 9.37
N PRO A 56 27.36 -1.77 9.84
CA PRO A 56 27.63 -1.50 11.25
C PRO A 56 27.00 -0.19 11.73
N ASP A 57 27.01 0.85 10.88
CA ASP A 57 26.49 2.20 11.15
C ASP A 57 25.83 2.74 9.88
N ILE A 58 24.59 3.21 9.99
CA ILE A 58 23.82 3.75 8.88
C ILE A 58 24.11 5.22 8.59
N HIS A 59 24.66 5.97 9.56
CA HIS A 59 24.86 7.42 9.45
C HIS A 59 25.82 7.83 8.33
N PRO A 60 26.98 7.16 8.11
CA PRO A 60 27.85 7.51 6.99
C PRO A 60 27.16 7.40 5.62
N PHE A 61 26.29 6.39 5.46
CA PHE A 61 25.51 6.21 4.22
C PHE A 61 24.38 7.24 4.08
N TYR A 62 23.89 7.75 5.21
CA TYR A 62 22.86 8.79 5.22
C TYR A 62 23.46 10.17 4.88
N GLU A 63 24.64 10.49 5.41
CA GLU A 63 25.32 11.77 5.25
C GLU A 63 25.98 11.93 3.87
N ASP A 64 26.66 10.88 3.40
CA ASP A 64 27.26 10.83 2.07
C ASP A 64 26.42 9.93 1.16
N ARG A 65 25.79 10.52 0.14
CA ARG A 65 24.92 9.84 -0.83
C ARG A 65 25.63 9.49 -2.14
N THR A 66 26.94 9.73 -2.23
CA THR A 66 27.71 9.52 -3.48
C THR A 66 27.74 8.05 -3.89
N TRP A 67 27.63 7.11 -2.94
CA TRP A 67 27.56 5.68 -3.22
C TRP A 67 26.37 5.28 -4.13
N LEU A 68 25.32 6.09 -4.19
CA LEU A 68 24.21 5.85 -5.12
C LEU A 68 24.59 5.97 -6.59
N LEU A 69 25.62 6.77 -6.89
CA LEU A 69 26.14 6.98 -8.24
C LEU A 69 26.90 5.77 -8.80
N ASP A 70 27.29 4.85 -7.93
CA ASP A 70 27.95 3.60 -8.33
C ASP A 70 27.01 2.70 -9.15
N PHE A 71 25.70 2.91 -9.07
CA PHE A 71 24.68 2.14 -9.80
C PHE A 71 24.16 2.86 -11.04
N GLY A 72 24.70 4.01 -11.40
CA GLY A 72 24.32 4.74 -12.61
C GLY A 72 24.03 6.22 -12.40
N GLU A 73 23.60 6.88 -13.45
CA GLU A 73 23.15 8.27 -13.39
C GLU A 73 21.80 8.35 -12.67
N VAL A 74 21.77 9.02 -11.52
CA VAL A 74 20.55 9.20 -10.71
C VAL A 74 19.61 10.19 -11.40
N LEU A 75 18.42 9.75 -11.78
CA LEU A 75 17.36 10.61 -12.31
C LEU A 75 16.62 11.34 -11.17
N VAL A 76 16.21 10.61 -10.15
CA VAL A 76 15.54 11.15 -8.96
C VAL A 76 15.71 10.19 -7.79
N VAL A 77 15.79 10.76 -6.58
CA VAL A 77 15.82 9.98 -5.34
C VAL A 77 14.76 10.51 -4.38
N TYR A 78 13.99 9.59 -3.80
CA TYR A 78 13.22 9.83 -2.59
C TYR A 78 14.03 9.34 -1.39
N TRP A 79 14.15 10.16 -0.36
CA TRP A 79 15.03 9.94 0.77
C TRP A 79 14.24 10.07 2.07
N ASP A 80 14.08 8.94 2.78
CA ASP A 80 13.44 8.96 4.09
C ASP A 80 14.37 9.61 5.14
N PRO A 81 13.82 10.27 6.16
CA PRO A 81 14.58 10.59 7.36
C PRO A 81 14.99 9.30 8.08
N ILE A 82 16.02 9.37 8.92
CA ILE A 82 16.30 8.27 9.85
C ILE A 82 15.15 8.16 10.85
N TYR A 83 14.64 6.95 11.07
CA TYR A 83 13.52 6.67 11.97
C TYR A 83 13.67 5.31 12.66
N PRO A 84 13.13 5.14 13.88
CA PRO A 84 13.18 3.85 14.55
C PRO A 84 12.26 2.83 13.86
N MET A 85 12.77 1.62 13.61
CA MET A 85 11.93 0.53 13.07
C MET A 85 10.85 0.16 14.09
N PRO A 86 9.57 0.13 13.67
CA PRO A 86 8.47 -0.26 14.54
C PRO A 86 8.69 -1.64 15.17
N GLY A 87 8.48 -1.74 16.50
CA GLY A 87 8.65 -2.96 17.26
C GLY A 87 10.07 -3.26 17.72
N TYR A 88 11.10 -2.61 17.13
CA TYR A 88 12.51 -2.79 17.50
C TYR A 88 13.13 -1.54 18.15
N GLY A 89 12.64 -0.35 17.82
CA GLY A 89 13.14 0.91 18.35
C GLY A 89 14.57 1.29 17.90
N ILE A 90 15.14 0.55 16.96
CA ILE A 90 16.48 0.78 16.39
C ILE A 90 16.34 1.56 15.10
N GLU A 91 17.22 2.54 14.89
CA GLU A 91 17.20 3.42 13.74
C GLU A 91 17.49 2.69 12.43
N GLN A 92 16.77 3.10 11.40
CA GLN A 92 16.92 2.69 10.01
C GLN A 92 16.55 3.84 9.08
N PHE A 93 16.83 3.70 7.80
CA PHE A 93 16.24 4.56 6.77
C PHE A 93 16.10 3.80 5.45
N ALA A 94 15.24 4.33 4.57
CA ALA A 94 15.09 3.84 3.23
C ALA A 94 15.29 4.97 2.22
N ASN A 95 15.60 4.59 0.99
CA ASN A 95 15.61 5.49 -0.15
C ASN A 95 15.13 4.76 -1.38
N VAL A 96 14.50 5.50 -2.29
CA VAL A 96 13.97 5.00 -3.55
C VAL A 96 14.68 5.74 -4.67
N ILE A 97 15.46 5.04 -5.48
CA ILE A 97 16.26 5.62 -6.52
C ILE A 97 15.76 5.17 -7.89
N GLN A 98 15.42 6.14 -8.73
CA GLN A 98 15.21 5.93 -10.15
C GLN A 98 16.45 6.37 -10.89
N TYR A 99 17.02 5.49 -11.70
CA TYR A 99 18.15 5.77 -12.57
C TYR A 99 17.71 6.15 -13.99
N ALA A 100 18.54 6.90 -14.69
CA ALA A 100 18.24 7.43 -16.02
C ALA A 100 18.07 6.36 -17.10
N ASP A 101 18.66 5.18 -16.92
CA ASP A 101 18.55 4.01 -17.79
C ASP A 101 17.29 3.17 -17.57
N GLY A 102 16.44 3.56 -16.59
CA GLY A 102 15.22 2.87 -16.22
C GLY A 102 15.36 1.90 -15.05
N LEU A 103 16.58 1.65 -14.54
CA LEU A 103 16.79 0.87 -13.33
C LEU A 103 16.15 1.59 -12.12
N LYS A 104 15.47 0.84 -11.26
CA LYS A 104 14.97 1.33 -9.99
C LYS A 104 15.42 0.42 -8.87
N ILE A 105 16.04 0.99 -7.85
CA ILE A 105 16.47 0.28 -6.65
C ILE A 105 15.95 1.02 -5.42
N ASP A 106 15.32 0.27 -4.53
CA ASP A 106 14.87 0.73 -3.23
C ASP A 106 15.81 0.13 -2.18
N PHE A 107 16.71 0.96 -1.62
CA PHE A 107 17.61 0.51 -0.56
C PHE A 107 17.01 0.79 0.80
N THR A 108 17.00 -0.22 1.66
CA THR A 108 16.72 -0.09 3.09
C THR A 108 18.00 -0.40 3.85
N LEU A 109 18.45 0.50 4.72
CA LEU A 109 19.67 0.34 5.50
C LEU A 109 19.35 -0.01 6.95
N TRP A 110 19.83 -1.17 7.36
CA TRP A 110 19.68 -1.69 8.70
C TRP A 110 21.05 -1.80 9.38
N PRO A 111 21.19 -1.30 10.63
CA PRO A 111 22.38 -1.61 11.40
C PRO A 111 22.42 -3.10 11.76
N VAL A 112 23.64 -3.65 11.89
CA VAL A 112 23.87 -5.06 12.25
C VAL A 112 23.09 -5.46 13.52
N GLU A 113 22.96 -4.55 14.49
CA GLU A 113 22.20 -4.80 15.71
C GLU A 113 20.73 -5.09 15.43
N LEU A 114 20.07 -4.27 14.60
CA LEU A 114 18.69 -4.47 14.17
C LEU A 114 18.55 -5.81 13.44
N PHE A 115 19.43 -6.07 12.49
CA PHE A 115 19.36 -7.29 11.70
C PHE A 115 19.52 -8.57 12.56
N ARG A 116 20.39 -8.56 13.55
CA ARG A 116 20.53 -9.68 14.49
C ARG A 116 19.25 -9.95 15.29
N GLN A 117 18.56 -8.90 15.72
CA GLN A 117 17.28 -9.05 16.39
C GLN A 117 16.20 -9.63 15.47
N ILE A 118 16.16 -9.17 14.20
CA ILE A 118 15.25 -9.70 13.18
C ILE A 118 15.56 -11.17 12.87
N ALA A 119 16.82 -11.52 12.71
CA ALA A 119 17.23 -12.90 12.40
C ALA A 119 16.85 -13.89 13.49
N GLN A 120 16.78 -13.45 14.75
CA GLN A 120 16.39 -14.26 15.90
C GLN A 120 14.90 -14.16 16.25
N ALA A 121 14.14 -13.30 15.57
CA ALA A 121 12.73 -13.08 15.87
C ALA A 121 11.88 -14.33 15.59
N PRO A 122 10.84 -14.61 16.41
CA PRO A 122 9.94 -15.75 16.19
C PRO A 122 9.10 -15.61 14.93
N VAL A 123 8.92 -14.37 14.44
CA VAL A 123 8.19 -14.03 13.22
C VAL A 123 9.01 -13.00 12.46
N LEU A 124 9.14 -13.18 11.15
CA LEU A 124 9.81 -12.20 10.28
C LEU A 124 8.97 -10.92 10.17
N PRO A 125 9.60 -9.74 10.05
CA PRO A 125 8.92 -8.55 9.58
C PRO A 125 8.23 -8.81 8.23
N ALA A 126 7.12 -8.13 7.97
CA ALA A 126 6.32 -8.31 6.76
C ALA A 126 7.14 -8.19 5.46
N ASP A 127 8.09 -7.25 5.43
CA ASP A 127 8.96 -6.99 4.29
C ASP A 127 9.91 -8.16 3.96
N LEU A 128 10.27 -8.98 4.95
CA LEU A 128 11.02 -10.22 4.76
C LEU A 128 10.09 -11.43 4.59
N ASP A 129 8.95 -11.45 5.28
CA ASP A 129 8.01 -12.59 5.18
C ASP A 129 7.35 -12.69 3.80
N ILE A 130 7.22 -11.58 3.08
CA ILE A 130 6.73 -11.62 1.68
C ILE A 130 7.69 -12.39 0.77
N GLY A 131 8.98 -12.37 1.07
CA GLY A 131 10.05 -13.07 0.37
C GLY A 131 11.38 -12.36 0.51
N TYR A 132 12.44 -13.12 0.74
CA TYR A 132 13.81 -12.62 0.67
C TYR A 132 14.76 -13.66 0.07
N THR A 133 15.86 -13.16 -0.50
CA THR A 133 17.00 -13.95 -0.96
C THR A 133 18.27 -13.31 -0.45
N VAL A 134 19.14 -14.06 0.21
CA VAL A 134 20.44 -13.58 0.66
C VAL A 134 21.36 -13.44 -0.56
N LEU A 135 21.80 -12.22 -0.83
CA LEU A 135 22.75 -11.91 -1.91
C LEU A 135 24.20 -11.95 -1.41
N LEU A 136 24.46 -11.48 -0.20
CA LEU A 136 25.77 -11.43 0.44
C LEU A 136 25.61 -11.59 1.95
N ASP A 137 26.51 -12.36 2.58
CA ASP A 137 26.61 -12.46 4.03
C ASP A 137 28.06 -12.74 4.44
N LYS A 138 28.79 -11.69 4.82
CA LYS A 138 30.22 -11.78 5.19
C LYS A 138 30.46 -12.32 6.60
N ASP A 139 29.46 -12.17 7.49
CA ASP A 139 29.58 -12.42 8.93
C ASP A 139 28.64 -13.52 9.43
N HIS A 140 28.02 -14.30 8.54
CA HIS A 140 27.05 -15.33 8.91
C HIS A 140 25.86 -14.78 9.72
N LEU A 141 25.42 -13.55 9.41
CA LEU A 141 24.35 -12.88 10.11
C LEU A 141 22.97 -13.48 9.81
N THR A 142 22.85 -14.16 8.67
CA THR A 142 21.60 -14.81 8.22
C THR A 142 21.45 -16.24 8.75
N ASP A 143 22.46 -16.76 9.46
CA ASP A 143 22.42 -18.11 10.02
C ASP A 143 21.25 -18.24 11.00
N GLY A 144 20.39 -19.23 10.74
CA GLY A 144 19.21 -19.49 11.55
C GLY A 144 17.99 -18.61 11.26
N MET A 145 18.04 -17.71 10.27
CA MET A 145 16.87 -16.97 9.82
C MET A 145 15.73 -17.93 9.37
N ARG A 146 14.51 -17.55 9.68
CA ARG A 146 13.34 -18.31 9.25
C ARG A 146 13.10 -18.14 7.76
N ALA A 147 12.64 -19.18 7.10
CA ALA A 147 12.15 -19.07 5.73
C ALA A 147 10.90 -18.18 5.70
N PRO A 148 10.70 -17.36 4.63
CA PRO A 148 9.51 -16.56 4.46
C PRO A 148 8.27 -17.45 4.27
N THR A 149 7.14 -17.05 4.84
CA THR A 149 5.87 -17.76 4.65
C THR A 149 5.12 -17.26 3.41
N HIS A 150 5.47 -16.09 2.89
CA HIS A 150 4.82 -15.37 1.80
C HIS A 150 3.38 -14.96 2.12
N THR A 151 3.01 -14.89 3.39
CA THR A 151 1.62 -14.64 3.82
C THR A 151 1.39 -13.28 4.47
N ALA A 152 2.44 -12.49 4.71
CA ALA A 152 2.37 -11.24 5.47
C ALA A 152 1.30 -10.24 4.98
N TYR A 153 1.03 -10.21 3.68
CA TYR A 153 0.05 -9.30 3.07
C TYR A 153 -1.22 -10.00 2.58
N ILE A 154 -1.46 -11.23 3.03
CA ILE A 154 -2.76 -11.87 2.82
C ILE A 154 -3.71 -11.33 3.90
N PRO A 155 -4.82 -10.69 3.52
CA PRO A 155 -5.80 -10.20 4.48
C PRO A 155 -6.36 -11.36 5.33
N THR A 156 -6.57 -11.11 6.60
CA THR A 156 -7.29 -12.03 7.47
C THR A 156 -8.77 -11.62 7.59
N PRO A 157 -9.69 -12.55 7.87
CA PRO A 157 -11.06 -12.19 8.15
C PRO A 157 -11.12 -11.11 9.23
N PRO A 158 -11.81 -9.97 9.01
CA PRO A 158 -11.96 -8.96 10.04
C PRO A 158 -12.75 -9.51 11.23
N THR A 159 -12.50 -8.99 12.42
CA THR A 159 -13.43 -9.19 13.53
C THR A 159 -14.73 -8.43 13.28
N ASN A 160 -15.82 -8.82 13.95
CA ASN A 160 -17.07 -8.05 13.86
C ASN A 160 -16.87 -6.57 14.25
N GLU A 161 -16.06 -6.30 15.29
CA GLU A 161 -15.75 -4.93 15.72
C GLU A 161 -15.03 -4.14 14.60
N THR A 162 -14.00 -4.74 13.96
CA THR A 162 -13.28 -4.11 12.85
C THR A 162 -14.21 -3.86 11.66
N TYR A 163 -15.05 -4.83 11.33
CA TYR A 163 -16.04 -4.69 10.26
C TYR A 163 -17.01 -3.53 10.54
N GLN A 164 -17.63 -3.50 11.74
CA GLN A 164 -18.58 -2.44 12.12
C GLN A 164 -17.91 -1.07 12.09
N LYS A 165 -16.69 -0.97 12.61
CA LYS A 165 -15.94 0.29 12.60
C LYS A 165 -15.71 0.81 11.18
N VAL A 166 -15.31 -0.04 10.24
CA VAL A 166 -15.11 0.36 8.83
C VAL A 166 -16.43 0.85 8.20
N VAL A 167 -17.54 0.19 8.51
CA VAL A 167 -18.87 0.62 8.02
C VAL A 167 -19.28 1.95 8.62
N GLU A 168 -19.11 2.13 9.92
CA GLU A 168 -19.45 3.38 10.63
C GLU A 168 -18.59 4.56 10.13
N ASP A 169 -17.28 4.37 10.02
CA ASP A 169 -16.34 5.39 9.54
C ASP A 169 -16.69 5.80 8.10
N PHE A 170 -16.95 4.84 7.21
CA PHE A 170 -17.36 5.12 5.83
C PHE A 170 -18.63 5.99 5.77
N PHE A 171 -19.67 5.65 6.54
CA PHE A 171 -20.91 6.41 6.55
C PHE A 171 -20.78 7.76 7.27
N SER A 172 -19.83 7.91 8.19
CA SER A 172 -19.58 9.20 8.85
C SER A 172 -19.05 10.26 7.91
N ASP A 173 -18.35 9.87 6.84
CA ASP A 173 -17.74 10.78 5.87
C ASP A 173 -18.71 11.25 4.78
N ALA A 174 -19.72 10.47 4.45
CA ALA A 174 -20.66 10.81 3.39
C ALA A 174 -21.35 12.19 3.57
N PRO A 175 -21.82 12.59 4.77
CA PRO A 175 -22.35 13.93 5.02
C PRO A 175 -21.30 15.05 4.84
N TYR A 176 -20.02 14.77 5.10
CA TYR A 176 -18.95 15.74 4.88
C TYR A 176 -18.73 16.00 3.40
N VAL A 177 -18.65 14.94 2.59
CA VAL A 177 -18.57 15.05 1.12
C VAL A 177 -19.76 15.82 0.58
N ALA A 178 -20.99 15.45 0.96
CA ALA A 178 -22.21 16.14 0.55
C ALA A 178 -22.19 17.63 0.89
N LYS A 179 -21.74 18.00 2.10
CA LYS A 179 -21.60 19.39 2.52
C LYS A 179 -20.62 20.17 1.64
N CYS A 180 -19.47 19.57 1.31
CA CYS A 180 -18.47 20.21 0.47
C CYS A 180 -18.97 20.37 -0.98
N LEU A 181 -19.63 19.34 -1.55
CA LEU A 181 -20.23 19.44 -2.88
C LEU A 181 -21.32 20.50 -2.95
N TRP A 182 -22.18 20.59 -1.93
CA TRP A 182 -23.22 21.63 -1.85
C TRP A 182 -22.65 23.06 -1.80
N ARG A 183 -21.44 23.21 -1.23
CA ARG A 183 -20.73 24.51 -1.14
C ARG A 183 -19.88 24.84 -2.35
N ASP A 184 -19.87 23.99 -3.37
CA ASP A 184 -18.95 24.09 -4.52
C ASP A 184 -17.46 24.00 -4.12
N GLU A 185 -17.16 23.24 -3.04
CA GLU A 185 -15.83 23.04 -2.48
C GLU A 185 -15.24 21.70 -3.00
N LEU A 186 -14.73 21.71 -4.24
CA LEU A 186 -14.27 20.48 -4.92
C LEU A 186 -13.14 19.78 -4.17
N LEU A 187 -12.07 20.49 -3.76
CA LEU A 187 -10.86 19.85 -3.22
C LEU A 187 -11.13 19.06 -1.93
N PRO A 188 -11.79 19.60 -0.88
CA PRO A 188 -12.11 18.82 0.30
C PRO A 188 -13.12 17.70 0.01
N ALA A 189 -14.07 17.89 -0.94
CA ALA A 189 -14.96 16.84 -1.37
C ALA A 189 -14.20 15.66 -1.98
N LYS A 190 -13.28 15.94 -2.91
CA LYS A 190 -12.43 14.92 -3.57
C LYS A 190 -11.52 14.21 -2.58
N TRP A 191 -10.90 14.95 -1.65
CA TRP A 191 -10.07 14.34 -0.62
C TRP A 191 -10.85 13.29 0.17
N CYS A 192 -11.99 13.67 0.74
CA CYS A 192 -12.78 12.77 1.55
C CYS A 192 -13.39 11.63 0.72
N LEU A 193 -13.96 11.93 -0.48
CA LEU A 193 -14.58 10.91 -1.33
C LEU A 193 -13.55 9.91 -1.88
N ASP A 194 -12.42 10.38 -2.42
CA ASP A 194 -11.50 9.51 -3.13
C ASP A 194 -10.45 8.88 -2.19
N TYR A 195 -10.01 9.61 -1.15
CA TYR A 195 -9.04 9.07 -0.20
C TYR A 195 -9.72 8.41 1.00
N ASP A 196 -10.52 9.14 1.80
CA ASP A 196 -11.08 8.55 3.01
C ASP A 196 -12.09 7.46 2.66
N MET A 197 -13.17 7.79 1.94
CA MET A 197 -14.24 6.83 1.67
C MET A 197 -13.79 5.67 0.77
N LYS A 198 -13.09 5.96 -0.36
CA LYS A 198 -12.72 4.89 -1.29
C LYS A 198 -11.43 4.18 -0.88
N HIS A 199 -10.38 4.94 -0.52
CA HIS A 199 -9.07 4.31 -0.30
C HIS A 199 -8.95 3.72 1.11
N LEU A 200 -9.45 4.41 2.16
CA LEU A 200 -9.33 3.91 3.53
C LEU A 200 -10.43 2.89 3.89
N PHE A 201 -11.65 3.01 3.33
CA PHE A 201 -12.77 2.18 3.77
C PHE A 201 -13.32 1.23 2.68
N LEU A 202 -13.61 1.73 1.46
CA LEU A 202 -14.12 0.87 0.39
C LEU A 202 -13.07 -0.15 -0.08
N ARG A 203 -11.81 0.24 -0.21
CA ARG A 203 -10.74 -0.67 -0.63
C ARG A 203 -10.57 -1.86 0.31
N PRO A 204 -10.42 -1.72 1.64
CA PRO A 204 -10.38 -2.87 2.54
C PRO A 204 -11.62 -3.76 2.44
N MET A 205 -12.81 -3.17 2.29
CA MET A 205 -14.05 -3.92 2.10
C MET A 205 -14.03 -4.74 0.79
N LEU A 206 -13.47 -4.19 -0.29
CA LEU A 206 -13.27 -4.90 -1.56
C LEU A 206 -12.20 -6.00 -1.43
N GLU A 207 -11.15 -5.77 -0.64
CA GLU A 207 -10.13 -6.77 -0.34
C GLU A 207 -10.74 -7.95 0.43
N TRP A 208 -11.55 -7.69 1.45
CA TRP A 208 -12.29 -8.76 2.16
C TRP A 208 -13.27 -9.49 1.25
N ARG A 209 -14.03 -8.76 0.40
CA ARG A 209 -14.92 -9.37 -0.58
C ARG A 209 -14.18 -10.27 -1.57
N MET A 210 -13.01 -9.85 -2.04
CA MET A 210 -12.14 -10.66 -2.89
C MET A 210 -11.69 -11.94 -2.17
N GLU A 211 -11.25 -11.82 -0.92
CA GLU A 211 -10.73 -12.95 -0.13
C GLU A 211 -11.80 -14.00 0.18
N ILE A 212 -13.06 -13.63 0.25
CA ILE A 212 -14.18 -14.59 0.36
C ILE A 212 -14.12 -15.59 -0.81
N ASP A 213 -13.95 -15.12 -2.05
CA ASP A 213 -13.87 -15.97 -3.23
C ASP A 213 -12.56 -16.78 -3.27
N HIS A 214 -11.50 -16.25 -2.69
CA HIS A 214 -10.16 -16.84 -2.65
C HIS A 214 -9.85 -17.59 -1.34
N ARG A 215 -10.80 -17.71 -0.41
CA ARG A 215 -10.65 -18.44 0.86
C ARG A 215 -9.48 -17.91 1.72
N TRP A 216 -9.28 -16.61 1.70
CA TRP A 216 -8.25 -15.92 2.49
C TRP A 216 -6.83 -16.45 2.21
N SER A 217 -6.50 -16.60 0.94
CA SER A 217 -5.25 -17.24 0.50
C SER A 217 -4.42 -16.43 -0.49
N VAL A 218 -4.87 -15.24 -0.89
CA VAL A 218 -4.18 -14.41 -1.88
C VAL A 218 -3.95 -13.00 -1.39
N PRO A 219 -2.78 -12.39 -1.63
CA PRO A 219 -2.55 -11.01 -1.25
C PRO A 219 -3.34 -10.06 -2.15
N ALA A 220 -3.99 -9.05 -1.58
CA ALA A 220 -4.62 -7.98 -2.35
C ALA A 220 -3.59 -7.15 -3.16
N GLY A 221 -2.34 -7.18 -2.73
CA GLY A 221 -1.27 -6.33 -3.22
C GLY A 221 -1.29 -4.94 -2.55
N ASN A 222 -0.15 -4.27 -2.55
CA ASN A 222 -0.05 -2.94 -1.96
C ASN A 222 -1.10 -2.00 -2.60
N LEU A 223 -1.87 -1.31 -1.76
CA LEU A 223 -2.92 -0.36 -2.17
C LEU A 223 -3.99 -0.95 -3.12
N GLY A 224 -4.24 -2.27 -3.05
CA GLY A 224 -5.22 -2.95 -3.91
C GLY A 224 -4.74 -3.23 -5.33
N LYS A 225 -3.43 -3.25 -5.58
CA LYS A 225 -2.79 -3.45 -6.90
C LYS A 225 -3.30 -4.70 -7.65
N GLY A 226 -3.69 -5.73 -6.93
CA GLY A 226 -4.20 -6.99 -7.49
C GLY A 226 -5.72 -7.06 -7.68
N LEU A 227 -6.49 -6.10 -7.16
CA LEU A 227 -7.96 -6.19 -7.10
C LEU A 227 -8.62 -6.33 -8.48
N LYS A 228 -8.17 -5.56 -9.49
CA LYS A 228 -8.73 -5.63 -10.85
C LYS A 228 -8.74 -7.04 -11.44
N LYS A 229 -7.72 -7.83 -11.14
CA LYS A 229 -7.54 -9.18 -11.70
C LYS A 229 -8.30 -10.26 -10.90
N ARG A 230 -8.74 -9.94 -9.67
CA ARG A 230 -9.24 -10.91 -8.71
C ARG A 230 -10.69 -10.68 -8.29
N LEU A 231 -11.17 -9.45 -8.37
CA LEU A 231 -12.58 -9.14 -8.13
C LEU A 231 -13.45 -9.62 -9.30
N PRO A 232 -14.72 -9.97 -9.04
CA PRO A 232 -15.71 -10.13 -10.10
C PRO A 232 -15.73 -8.90 -11.02
N PRO A 233 -15.75 -9.08 -12.36
CA PRO A 233 -15.69 -7.96 -13.31
C PRO A 233 -16.76 -6.89 -13.08
N GLU A 234 -17.96 -7.27 -12.64
CA GLU A 234 -19.06 -6.36 -12.37
C GLU A 234 -18.83 -5.50 -11.10
N ILE A 235 -18.08 -6.00 -10.10
CA ILE A 235 -17.70 -5.20 -8.92
C ILE A 235 -16.61 -4.21 -9.34
N TRP A 236 -15.65 -4.65 -10.15
CA TRP A 236 -14.61 -3.76 -10.66
C TRP A 236 -15.19 -2.64 -11.53
N ALA A 237 -16.12 -2.95 -12.44
CA ALA A 237 -16.81 -1.94 -13.25
C ALA A 237 -17.56 -0.93 -12.39
N GLN A 238 -18.25 -1.39 -11.34
CA GLN A 238 -18.91 -0.48 -10.39
C GLN A 238 -17.90 0.41 -9.65
N LEU A 239 -16.71 -0.09 -9.32
CA LEU A 239 -15.65 0.72 -8.73
C LEU A 239 -15.17 1.80 -9.72
N GLU A 240 -14.92 1.45 -10.98
CA GLU A 240 -14.54 2.41 -12.03
C GLU A 240 -15.61 3.52 -12.16
N ASP A 241 -16.89 3.19 -12.09
CA ASP A 241 -18.01 4.14 -12.15
C ASP A 241 -18.10 5.09 -10.94
N THR A 242 -17.39 4.82 -9.84
CA THR A 242 -17.35 5.73 -8.67
C THR A 242 -16.39 6.91 -8.87
N TYR A 243 -15.53 6.88 -9.89
CA TYR A 243 -14.56 7.95 -10.11
C TYR A 243 -15.11 9.01 -11.07
N ALA A 244 -14.99 10.28 -10.67
CA ALA A 244 -15.44 11.43 -11.44
C ALA A 244 -14.31 12.47 -11.59
N GLY A 245 -14.44 13.31 -12.60
CA GLY A 245 -13.57 14.47 -12.83
C GLY A 245 -13.85 15.63 -11.86
N ALA A 246 -13.75 16.87 -12.35
CA ALA A 246 -13.85 18.07 -11.53
C ALA A 246 -15.28 18.64 -11.42
N ALA A 247 -16.23 18.21 -12.26
CA ALA A 247 -17.57 18.76 -12.20
C ALA A 247 -18.30 18.33 -10.93
N ILE A 248 -18.87 19.30 -10.21
CA ILE A 248 -19.60 19.06 -8.94
C ILE A 248 -20.75 18.09 -9.13
N ALA A 249 -21.52 18.25 -10.22
CA ALA A 249 -22.65 17.35 -10.52
C ALA A 249 -22.20 15.89 -10.66
N ASP A 250 -21.08 15.64 -11.35
CA ASP A 250 -20.53 14.30 -11.54
C ASP A 250 -20.04 13.71 -10.19
N ASN A 251 -19.55 14.57 -9.28
CA ASN A 251 -19.10 14.12 -7.95
C ASN A 251 -20.28 13.78 -7.03
N TRP A 252 -21.46 14.39 -7.18
CA TRP A 252 -22.68 13.92 -6.52
C TRP A 252 -23.05 12.51 -6.99
N GLU A 253 -23.03 12.25 -8.30
CA GLU A 253 -23.28 10.92 -8.84
C GLU A 253 -22.23 9.90 -8.35
N ALA A 254 -20.96 10.31 -8.35
CA ALA A 254 -19.87 9.47 -7.82
C ALA A 254 -20.08 9.11 -6.35
N LEU A 255 -20.52 10.05 -5.51
CA LEU A 255 -20.86 9.79 -4.10
C LEU A 255 -21.96 8.70 -4.00
N TYR A 256 -23.07 8.84 -4.76
CA TYR A 256 -24.15 7.83 -4.73
C TYR A 256 -23.72 6.46 -5.21
N ARG A 257 -22.89 6.41 -6.26
CA ARG A 257 -22.32 5.16 -6.76
C ARG A 257 -21.38 4.53 -5.73
N THR A 258 -20.59 5.35 -5.02
CA THR A 258 -19.71 4.89 -3.95
C THR A 258 -20.51 4.30 -2.78
N LEU A 259 -21.59 4.97 -2.33
CA LEU A 259 -22.49 4.45 -1.30
C LEU A 259 -23.14 3.11 -1.74
N THR A 260 -23.56 3.03 -2.99
CA THR A 260 -24.22 1.83 -3.53
C THR A 260 -23.24 0.65 -3.61
N LEU A 261 -22.03 0.87 -4.11
CA LEU A 261 -21.02 -0.18 -4.18
C LEU A 261 -20.59 -0.62 -2.79
N PHE A 262 -20.33 0.32 -1.87
CA PHE A 262 -19.95 -0.02 -0.51
C PHE A 262 -21.02 -0.87 0.17
N ARG A 263 -22.29 -0.47 0.12
CA ARG A 263 -23.43 -1.26 0.64
C ARG A 263 -23.40 -2.69 0.11
N ARG A 264 -23.31 -2.85 -1.21
CA ARG A 264 -23.28 -4.17 -1.86
C ARG A 264 -22.17 -5.05 -1.28
N VAL A 265 -20.93 -4.57 -1.32
CA VAL A 265 -19.79 -5.39 -0.89
C VAL A 265 -19.75 -5.60 0.62
N ALA A 266 -20.20 -4.60 1.41
CA ALA A 266 -20.28 -4.74 2.86
C ALA A 266 -21.37 -5.77 3.26
N MET A 267 -22.50 -5.82 2.58
CA MET A 267 -23.52 -6.86 2.81
C MET A 267 -22.99 -8.24 2.42
N ASP A 268 -22.30 -8.38 1.29
CA ASP A 268 -21.69 -9.66 0.88
C ASP A 268 -20.69 -10.17 1.96
N VAL A 269 -19.88 -9.26 2.53
CA VAL A 269 -18.92 -9.59 3.60
C VAL A 269 -19.64 -9.96 4.90
N ALA A 270 -20.69 -9.19 5.27
CA ALA A 270 -21.48 -9.46 6.46
C ALA A 270 -22.15 -10.83 6.39
N ASP A 271 -22.79 -11.16 5.27
CA ASP A 271 -23.48 -12.43 5.06
C ASP A 271 -22.49 -13.61 5.18
N HIS A 272 -21.30 -13.50 4.54
CA HIS A 272 -20.30 -14.56 4.58
C HIS A 272 -19.74 -14.79 5.99
N LEU A 273 -19.47 -13.70 6.74
CA LEU A 273 -18.89 -13.76 8.07
C LEU A 273 -19.94 -13.89 9.19
N SER A 274 -21.24 -13.92 8.84
CA SER A 274 -22.37 -13.96 9.78
C SER A 274 -22.38 -12.73 10.71
N TYR A 275 -22.10 -11.56 10.16
CA TYR A 275 -22.22 -10.27 10.84
C TYR A 275 -23.51 -9.55 10.47
N ALA A 276 -23.93 -8.61 11.32
CA ALA A 276 -25.08 -7.76 11.02
C ALA A 276 -24.63 -6.52 10.23
N TYR A 277 -25.22 -6.29 9.04
CA TYR A 277 -25.04 -5.03 8.34
C TYR A 277 -25.95 -3.96 8.98
N PRO A 278 -25.41 -2.74 9.32
CA PRO A 278 -26.19 -1.71 10.00
C PRO A 278 -27.10 -0.92 9.02
N LEU A 279 -28.13 -1.58 8.48
CA LEU A 279 -29.02 -1.05 7.45
C LEU A 279 -29.70 0.26 7.85
N ASP A 280 -30.05 0.42 9.15
CA ASP A 280 -30.67 1.66 9.64
C ASP A 280 -29.70 2.85 9.53
N LEU A 281 -28.42 2.68 9.87
CA LEU A 281 -27.39 3.70 9.70
C LEU A 281 -27.27 4.13 8.22
N ASP A 282 -27.11 3.16 7.33
CA ASP A 282 -27.01 3.39 5.89
C ASP A 282 -28.22 4.17 5.35
N GLN A 283 -29.45 3.72 5.66
CA GLN A 283 -30.66 4.38 5.19
C GLN A 283 -30.76 5.82 5.68
N ARG A 284 -30.49 6.07 6.96
CA ARG A 284 -30.52 7.43 7.53
C ARG A 284 -29.47 8.35 6.91
N VAL A 285 -28.24 7.88 6.74
CA VAL A 285 -27.18 8.69 6.15
C VAL A 285 -27.45 8.94 4.66
N THR A 286 -27.88 7.92 3.91
CA THR A 286 -28.22 8.08 2.49
C THR A 286 -29.35 9.09 2.29
N ALA A 287 -30.42 8.99 3.09
CA ALA A 287 -31.53 9.96 3.03
C ALA A 287 -31.06 11.39 3.36
N TYR A 288 -30.21 11.54 4.38
CA TYR A 288 -29.65 12.83 4.75
C TYR A 288 -28.79 13.45 3.64
N VAL A 289 -27.96 12.66 2.97
CA VAL A 289 -27.15 13.09 1.81
C VAL A 289 -28.05 13.56 0.66
N GLN A 290 -29.14 12.83 0.38
CA GLN A 290 -30.14 13.21 -0.63
C GLN A 290 -30.83 14.55 -0.29
N GLU A 291 -31.22 14.74 0.96
CA GLU A 291 -31.81 16.02 1.41
C GLU A 291 -30.82 17.17 1.24
N MET A 292 -29.54 16.96 1.56
CA MET A 292 -28.51 17.99 1.39
C MET A 292 -28.33 18.46 -0.04
N GLN A 293 -28.41 17.57 -1.02
CA GLN A 293 -28.29 17.90 -2.43
C GLN A 293 -29.40 18.87 -2.90
N HIS A 294 -30.60 18.77 -2.32
CA HIS A 294 -31.76 19.56 -2.69
C HIS A 294 -31.95 20.85 -1.88
N LEU A 295 -31.03 21.16 -0.96
CA LEU A 295 -31.08 22.40 -0.20
C LEU A 295 -30.77 23.61 -1.09
N GLU A 296 -31.62 24.65 -0.99
CA GLU A 296 -31.39 25.91 -1.68
C GLU A 296 -30.10 26.61 -1.15
N PRO A 297 -29.25 27.16 -2.04
CA PRO A 297 -28.10 27.96 -1.64
C PRO A 297 -28.52 29.16 -0.79
N GLY A 298 -27.86 29.39 0.35
CA GLY A 298 -28.12 30.55 1.23
C GLY A 298 -29.14 30.35 2.33
N GLY A 299 -29.67 29.17 2.54
CA GLY A 299 -30.56 28.82 3.65
C GLY A 299 -29.86 28.95 5.01
N VAL A 300 -30.18 30.02 5.77
CA VAL A 300 -29.56 30.35 7.08
C VAL A 300 -30.21 29.55 8.23
N ASN A 301 -31.39 28.99 8.04
CA ASN A 301 -32.16 28.30 9.09
C ASN A 301 -32.42 26.84 8.73
N ARG A 302 -31.62 25.95 9.27
CA ARG A 302 -31.98 24.53 9.33
C ARG A 302 -32.93 24.31 10.50
N ARG A 303 -34.10 23.74 10.20
CA ARG A 303 -34.90 23.11 11.26
C ARG A 303 -34.10 21.93 11.83
N PRO A 304 -34.09 21.71 13.15
CA PRO A 304 -33.50 20.50 13.69
C PRO A 304 -34.20 19.29 13.03
N ILE A 305 -33.43 18.37 12.49
CA ILE A 305 -33.88 17.05 12.02
C ILE A 305 -34.54 16.38 13.22
N ARG A 306 -35.83 16.02 13.09
CA ARG A 306 -36.59 15.33 14.13
C ARG A 306 -36.34 13.83 14.08
#